data_82e23b1860bb7b8b59d11447a660d4e5
#
_entry.id   82e23b1860bb7b8b59d11447a660d4e5
#
_cell.length_a   1.000
_cell.length_b   1.000
_cell.length_c   1.000
_cell.angle_alpha   90.00
_cell.angle_beta   90.00
_cell.angle_gamma   90.00
#
_symmetry.space_group_name_H-M   'P 1'
#
loop_
_entity.id
_entity.type
_entity.pdbx_description
1 polymer ?
#
loop_
_entity_poly.entity_id
_entity_poly.type
_entity_poly.pdbx_seq_one_letter_code
_entity_poly.pdbx_strand_id
1 'polypeptide(L)'
;MVDIQRTLEGRYPDFFERHRRSARILSRFLGFLCYETRLQKFLSQYPYLEGFEFVEQVLRHFEFDVRLTESERSLIPSTGSVVIAANHPIGSLDGLALLNLVRAVRPDVKVV
;
A
#
# COMPACT_ATOMS: atom_id res chain seq x y z
N MET A 1 -3.63 -6.25 -10.53
CA MET A 1 -2.18 -6.05 -10.48
C MET A 1 -1.86 -4.73 -11.18
N VAL A 2 -1.33 -3.77 -10.45
CA VAL A 2 -1.06 -2.43 -11.01
C VAL A 2 0.27 -2.51 -11.76
N ASP A 3 0.20 -2.50 -13.07
CA ASP A 3 1.36 -2.38 -13.94
C ASP A 3 1.54 -0.89 -14.26
N ILE A 4 2.50 -0.26 -13.61
CA ILE A 4 2.78 1.18 -13.75
C ILE A 4 3.04 1.53 -15.21
N GLN A 5 3.74 0.69 -15.95
CA GLN A 5 3.99 0.94 -17.36
C GLN A 5 2.69 0.98 -18.17
N ARG A 6 1.81 -0.02 -18.02
CA ARG A 6 0.51 -0.06 -18.69
C ARG A 6 -0.39 1.10 -18.29
N THR A 7 -0.37 1.46 -17.00
CA THR A 7 -1.17 2.59 -16.48
C THR A 7 -0.71 3.91 -17.10
N LEU A 8 0.60 4.14 -17.18
CA LEU A 8 1.19 5.34 -17.79
C LEU A 8 1.01 5.37 -19.32
N GLU A 9 1.19 4.24 -20.01
CA GLU A 9 0.93 4.13 -21.45
C GLU A 9 -0.54 4.44 -21.79
N GLY A 10 -1.47 3.95 -20.98
CA GLY A 10 -2.89 4.24 -21.17
C GLY A 10 -3.28 5.68 -20.88
N ARG A 11 -2.57 6.37 -19.97
CA ARG A 11 -2.88 7.74 -19.58
C ARG A 11 -2.19 8.79 -20.46
N TYR A 12 -1.01 8.48 -21.01
CA TYR A 12 -0.19 9.40 -21.77
C TYR A 12 0.40 8.73 -23.04
N PRO A 13 -0.44 8.26 -23.97
CA PRO A 13 0.01 7.50 -25.16
C PRO A 13 0.98 8.29 -26.02
N ASP A 14 0.70 9.57 -26.28
CA ASP A 14 1.53 10.44 -27.12
C ASP A 14 2.95 10.65 -26.58
N PHE A 15 3.09 10.68 -25.24
CA PHE A 15 4.40 10.78 -24.60
C PHE A 15 5.22 9.50 -24.81
N PHE A 16 4.58 8.32 -24.70
CA PHE A 16 5.23 7.04 -24.87
C PHE A 16 5.61 6.75 -26.33
N GLU A 17 4.80 7.20 -27.28
CA GLU A 17 5.13 7.09 -28.72
C GLU A 17 6.31 8.00 -29.08
N ARG A 18 6.31 9.24 -28.61
CA ARG A 18 7.33 10.23 -28.97
C ARG A 18 8.67 10.01 -28.26
N HIS A 19 8.67 9.42 -27.06
CA HIS A 19 9.84 9.26 -26.20
C HIS A 19 10.05 7.81 -25.74
N ARG A 20 9.85 6.86 -26.61
CA ARG A 20 9.78 5.42 -26.29
C ARG A 20 10.94 4.88 -25.44
N ARG A 21 12.18 5.38 -25.61
CA ARG A 21 13.34 4.93 -24.84
C ARG A 21 13.36 5.53 -23.43
N SER A 22 13.19 6.84 -23.34
CA SER A 22 13.19 7.56 -22.06
C SER A 22 11.95 7.24 -21.21
N ALA A 23 10.78 7.08 -21.83
CA ALA A 23 9.57 6.66 -21.14
C ALA A 23 9.70 5.26 -20.53
N ARG A 24 10.36 4.32 -21.21
CA ARG A 24 10.61 2.97 -20.70
C ARG A 24 11.61 2.97 -19.54
N ILE A 25 12.65 3.80 -19.60
CA ILE A 25 13.61 3.96 -18.49
C ILE A 25 12.92 4.60 -17.30
N LEU A 26 12.11 5.64 -17.52
CA LEU A 26 11.37 6.32 -16.47
C LEU A 26 10.35 5.41 -15.79
N SER A 27 9.58 4.63 -16.56
CA SER A 27 8.61 3.69 -15.99
C SER A 27 9.28 2.58 -15.17
N ARG A 28 10.44 2.07 -15.60
CA ARG A 28 11.22 1.11 -14.81
C ARG A 28 11.77 1.72 -13.52
N PHE A 29 12.22 2.97 -13.58
CA PHE A 29 12.70 3.69 -12.40
C PHE A 29 11.56 3.97 -11.42
N LEU A 30 10.40 4.38 -11.91
CA LEU A 30 9.20 4.55 -11.09
C LEU A 30 8.72 3.24 -10.47
N GLY A 31 8.72 2.13 -11.23
CA GLY A 31 8.39 0.80 -10.70
C GLY A 31 9.35 0.37 -9.59
N PHE A 32 10.64 0.65 -9.74
CA PHE A 32 11.63 0.41 -8.70
C PHE A 32 11.38 1.27 -7.44
N LEU A 33 11.10 2.56 -7.62
CA LEU A 33 10.75 3.48 -6.52
C LEU A 33 9.48 3.05 -5.78
N CYS A 34 8.48 2.55 -6.51
CA CYS A 34 7.21 2.08 -5.93
C CYS A 34 7.29 0.66 -5.33
N TYR A 35 8.46 0.07 -5.20
CA TYR A 35 8.65 -1.30 -4.68
C TYR A 35 7.84 -2.37 -5.43
N GLU A 36 7.41 -2.10 -6.66
CA GLU A 36 6.56 -2.99 -7.45
C GLU A 36 7.13 -4.40 -7.54
N THR A 37 8.41 -4.52 -7.83
CA THR A 37 9.09 -5.82 -7.97
C THR A 37 9.12 -6.61 -6.65
N ARG A 38 9.28 -5.92 -5.51
CA ARG A 38 9.26 -6.56 -4.19
C ARG A 38 7.87 -7.02 -3.82
N LEU A 39 6.85 -6.21 -4.10
CA LEU A 39 5.46 -6.56 -3.86
C LEU A 39 5.02 -7.73 -4.73
N GLN A 40 5.38 -7.75 -6.01
CA GLN A 40 5.09 -8.87 -6.92
C GLN A 40 5.74 -10.17 -6.44
N LYS A 41 7.00 -10.12 -6.02
CA LYS A 41 7.69 -11.28 -5.45
C LYS A 41 7.00 -11.78 -4.18
N PHE A 42 6.58 -10.86 -3.31
CA PHE A 42 5.82 -11.19 -2.11
C PHE A 42 4.49 -11.87 -2.46
N LEU A 43 3.70 -11.30 -3.36
CA LEU A 43 2.42 -11.88 -3.79
C LEU A 43 2.56 -13.28 -4.40
N SER A 44 3.64 -13.53 -5.13
CA SER A 44 3.92 -14.86 -5.68
C SER A 44 4.31 -15.90 -4.63
N GLN A 45 4.89 -15.48 -3.52
CA GLN A 45 5.23 -16.35 -2.39
C GLN A 45 4.03 -16.70 -1.51
N TYR A 46 3.04 -15.80 -1.44
CA TYR A 46 1.89 -15.93 -0.55
C TYR A 46 0.55 -15.79 -1.30
N PRO A 47 0.27 -16.66 -2.29
CA PRO A 47 -0.92 -16.55 -3.14
C PRO A 47 -2.25 -16.82 -2.43
N TYR A 48 -2.21 -17.37 -1.21
CA TYR A 48 -3.41 -17.78 -0.45
C TYR A 48 -3.77 -16.81 0.68
N LEU A 49 -2.98 -15.75 0.87
CA LEU A 49 -3.26 -14.78 1.94
C LEU A 49 -4.33 -13.80 1.51
N GLU A 50 -5.37 -13.69 2.33
CA GLU A 50 -6.48 -12.76 2.13
C GLU A 50 -6.74 -11.94 3.40
N GLY A 51 -7.42 -10.80 3.23
CA GLY A 51 -7.84 -9.96 4.33
C GLY A 51 -6.70 -9.50 5.23
N PHE A 52 -6.89 -9.63 6.53
CA PHE A 52 -5.92 -9.14 7.51
C PHE A 52 -4.68 -10.00 7.67
N GLU A 53 -4.74 -11.28 7.36
CA GLU A 53 -3.56 -12.14 7.33
C GLU A 53 -2.58 -11.66 6.26
N PHE A 54 -3.10 -11.25 5.12
CA PHE A 54 -2.30 -10.60 4.08
C PHE A 54 -1.66 -9.30 4.60
N VAL A 55 -2.42 -8.43 5.27
CA VAL A 55 -1.91 -7.16 5.83
C VAL A 55 -0.77 -7.42 6.81
N GLU A 56 -0.95 -8.32 7.76
CA GLU A 56 0.06 -8.65 8.75
C GLU A 56 1.33 -9.23 8.11
N GLN A 57 1.18 -10.10 7.12
CA GLN A 57 2.32 -10.71 6.45
C GLN A 57 3.07 -9.69 5.58
N VAL A 58 2.38 -8.75 4.93
CA VAL A 58 3.02 -7.64 4.21
C VAL A 58 3.86 -6.80 5.16
N LEU A 59 3.27 -6.34 6.26
CA LEU A 59 3.98 -5.51 7.24
C LEU A 59 5.21 -6.23 7.81
N ARG A 60 5.07 -7.53 8.11
CA ARG A 60 6.19 -8.36 8.59
C ARG A 60 7.28 -8.54 7.54
N HIS A 61 6.91 -8.79 6.28
CA HIS A 61 7.87 -8.98 5.18
C HIS A 61 8.71 -7.74 4.91
N PHE A 62 8.09 -6.55 5.04
CA PHE A 62 8.77 -5.28 4.86
C PHE A 62 9.37 -4.70 6.14
N GLU A 63 9.32 -5.47 7.25
CA GLU A 63 9.79 -5.04 8.57
C GLU A 63 9.21 -3.69 9.00
N PHE A 64 7.94 -3.47 8.62
CA PHE A 64 7.24 -2.22 8.88
C PHE A 64 6.56 -2.27 10.23
N ASP A 65 7.06 -1.51 11.18
CA ASP A 65 6.56 -1.46 12.54
C ASP A 65 5.88 -0.12 12.84
N VAL A 66 4.77 -0.18 13.57
CA VAL A 66 4.03 1.00 14.03
C VAL A 66 4.28 1.19 15.52
N ARG A 67 4.91 2.30 15.86
CA ARG A 67 5.17 2.65 17.27
C ARG A 67 4.09 3.59 17.78
N LEU A 68 3.39 3.13 18.80
CA LEU A 68 2.32 3.87 19.49
C LEU A 68 2.47 3.69 20.98
N THR A 69 2.23 4.76 21.68
CA THR A 69 1.99 4.71 23.13
C THR A 69 0.57 4.23 23.44
N GLU A 70 0.34 3.73 24.64
CA GLU A 70 -1.00 3.31 25.05
C GLU A 70 -1.99 4.49 25.05
N SER A 71 -1.52 5.68 25.41
CA SER A 71 -2.33 6.91 25.34
C SER A 71 -2.78 7.24 23.93
N GLU A 72 -1.92 7.08 22.92
CA GLU A 72 -2.27 7.30 21.50
C GLU A 72 -3.23 6.22 21.01
N ARG A 73 -3.04 4.98 21.40
CA ARG A 73 -3.96 3.88 21.06
C ARG A 73 -5.37 4.14 21.62
N SER A 74 -5.48 4.69 22.82
CA SER A 74 -6.76 5.00 23.47
C SER A 74 -7.56 6.11 22.77
N LEU A 75 -6.93 6.88 21.88
CA LEU A 75 -7.60 7.88 21.04
C LEU A 75 -8.45 7.27 19.92
N ILE A 76 -8.24 5.99 19.59
CA ILE A 76 -9.07 5.30 18.60
C ILE A 76 -10.40 4.91 19.24
N PRO A 77 -11.53 5.48 18.81
CA PRO A 77 -12.84 5.18 19.43
C PRO A 77 -13.23 3.73 19.18
N SER A 78 -13.57 3.00 20.23
CA SER A 78 -14.01 1.59 20.13
C SER A 78 -15.46 1.44 19.67
N THR A 79 -16.27 2.49 19.76
CA THR A 79 -17.70 2.49 19.42
C THR A 79 -18.09 3.74 18.64
N GLY A 80 -19.27 3.70 18.01
CA GLY A 80 -19.80 4.80 17.22
C GLY A 80 -19.24 4.85 15.78
N SER A 81 -19.82 5.72 14.97
CA SER A 81 -19.37 5.95 13.60
C SER A 81 -18.16 6.87 13.58
N VAL A 82 -17.09 6.43 12.92
CA VAL A 82 -15.81 7.17 12.85
C VAL A 82 -15.27 7.13 11.44
N VAL A 83 -14.74 8.25 10.99
CA VAL A 83 -13.92 8.36 9.79
C VAL A 83 -12.51 8.73 10.22
N ILE A 84 -11.55 7.91 9.83
CA ILE A 84 -10.13 8.14 10.08
C ILE A 84 -9.49 8.59 8.78
N ALA A 85 -8.89 9.77 8.80
CA ALA A 85 -8.15 10.31 7.67
C ALA A 85 -6.68 10.46 8.04
N ALA A 86 -5.79 10.09 7.15
CA ALA A 86 -4.36 10.20 7.33
C ALA A 86 -3.68 10.64 6.04
N ASN A 87 -2.55 11.32 6.16
CA ASN A 87 -1.64 11.50 5.05
C ASN A 87 -0.98 10.16 4.70
N HIS A 88 -0.55 10.03 3.46
CA HIS A 88 -0.16 8.75 2.86
C HIS A 88 1.17 8.85 2.09
N PRO A 89 2.26 9.27 2.76
CA PRO A 89 3.51 9.62 2.09
C PRO A 89 4.28 8.42 1.51
N ILE A 90 4.18 7.26 2.14
CA ILE A 90 4.91 6.04 1.70
C ILE A 90 4.07 5.17 0.76
N GLY A 91 2.79 5.44 0.64
CA GLY A 91 1.87 4.69 -0.21
C GLY A 91 1.24 3.48 0.50
N SER A 92 1.24 2.31 -0.15
CA SER A 92 0.49 1.14 0.32
C SER A 92 0.80 0.70 1.75
N LEU A 93 2.05 0.82 2.19
CA LEU A 93 2.47 0.35 3.52
C LEU A 93 1.86 1.18 4.65
N ASP A 94 1.73 2.50 4.48
CA ASP A 94 1.10 3.37 5.48
C ASP A 94 -0.38 3.00 5.67
N GLY A 95 -1.08 2.79 4.56
CA GLY A 95 -2.48 2.40 4.57
C GLY A 95 -2.69 1.05 5.25
N LEU A 96 -1.86 0.06 4.94
CA LEU A 96 -1.91 -1.26 5.57
C LEU A 96 -1.57 -1.19 7.06
N ALA A 97 -0.60 -0.38 7.43
CA ALA A 97 -0.22 -0.19 8.83
C ALA A 97 -1.34 0.47 9.64
N LEU A 98 -1.96 1.52 9.09
CA LEU A 98 -3.11 2.17 9.70
C LEU A 98 -4.31 1.22 9.84
N LEU A 99 -4.59 0.46 8.79
CA LEU A 99 -5.67 -0.54 8.80
C LEU A 99 -5.44 -1.59 9.89
N ASN A 100 -4.23 -2.12 10.01
CA ASN A 100 -3.87 -3.11 11.01
C ASN A 100 -3.96 -2.54 12.44
N LEU A 101 -3.55 -1.29 12.61
CA LEU A 101 -3.64 -0.57 13.87
C LEU A 101 -5.09 -0.39 14.33
N VAL A 102 -5.94 0.12 13.43
CA VAL A 102 -7.35 0.40 13.73
C VAL A 102 -8.12 -0.90 13.99
N ARG A 103 -7.84 -1.95 13.23
CA ARG A 103 -8.44 -3.28 13.44
C ARG A 103 -8.24 -3.82 14.84
N ALA A 104 -7.07 -3.57 15.45
CA ALA A 104 -6.78 -4.05 16.81
C ALA A 104 -7.75 -3.48 17.85
N VAL A 105 -8.40 -2.35 17.57
CA VAL A 105 -9.41 -1.70 18.41
C VAL A 105 -10.81 -1.92 17.84
N ARG A 106 -10.93 -1.92 16.49
CA ARG A 106 -12.20 -1.99 15.76
C ARG A 106 -12.13 -3.01 14.63
N PRO A 107 -12.60 -4.23 14.84
CA PRO A 107 -12.61 -5.27 13.81
C PRO A 107 -13.57 -4.98 12.63
N ASP A 108 -14.47 -4.02 12.78
CA ASP A 108 -15.44 -3.56 11.78
C ASP A 108 -14.87 -2.50 10.81
N VAL A 109 -13.57 -2.21 10.86
CA VAL A 109 -12.91 -1.23 10.00
C VAL A 109 -13.02 -1.59 8.52
N LYS A 110 -13.25 -0.57 7.69
CA LYS A 110 -13.30 -0.65 6.22
C LYS A 110 -12.46 0.45 5.61
N VAL A 111 -11.87 0.16 4.47
CA VAL A 111 -11.15 1.15 3.65
C VAL A 111 -12.05 1.59 2.51
N VAL A 112 -12.03 2.88 2.22
CA VAL A 112 -12.84 3.51 1.16
C VAL A 112 -11.92 3.96 0.02
#